data_17641a609d0e8a89590d0eacb228a352
#
_entry.id   17641a609d0e8a89590d0eacb228a352
#
_cell.length_a   1.000
_cell.length_b   1.000
_cell.length_c   1.000
_cell.angle_alpha   90.00
_cell.angle_beta   90.00
_cell.angle_gamma   90.00
#
_symmetry.space_group_name_H-M   'P 1'
#
loop_
_entity.id
_entity.type
_entity.pdbx_description
1 polymer ?
#
loop_
_entity_poly.entity_id
_entity_poly.type
_entity_poly.pdbx_seq_one_letter_code
_entity_poly.pdbx_strand_id
1 'polypeptide(L)'
;MKTTGLLLFFLCSILGIHQVQTRDTTTTSTEASVVAIPAVKETAQVQAASVVIVQASPDVLTIKYRFGEKSKRVLKLQKALSNGVYQDGIYGMRTYGAHRTAVKAAGVSLSVLPALPVVSVAKQYGIPESKELRCPQFESKIRAAGLEPVEVFSYIAYRESRCKVGAINAIWKNGKIVWTLNKDGSYDSGLLQINSSWKTAVATVCGAERGDLQVLFNLDCNLKVAKYIMDNTQGKLGNWRVFRT
;
A
#
# COMPACT_ATOMS: atom_id res chain seq x y z
N MET A 1 27.54 41.46 51.46
CA MET A 1 27.11 42.72 50.80
C MET A 1 25.91 42.41 49.93
N LYS A 2 24.78 43.02 50.25
CA LYS A 2 23.49 42.92 49.52
C LYS A 2 23.52 43.83 48.29
N THR A 3 23.08 43.40 47.15
CA THR A 3 22.57 44.33 46.11
C THR A 3 21.35 43.72 45.43
N THR A 4 20.27 44.37 45.71
CA THR A 4 18.92 44.32 45.18
C THR A 4 18.90 45.06 43.83
N GLY A 5 18.18 44.61 42.87
CA GLY A 5 17.90 45.40 41.65
C GLY A 5 17.05 44.58 40.70
N LEU A 6 15.89 44.82 40.68
CA LEU A 6 14.87 45.68 40.08
C LEU A 6 14.16 45.02 38.89
N LEU A 7 12.91 44.64 39.17
CA LEU A 7 11.87 44.27 38.20
C LEU A 7 11.64 45.45 37.23
N LEU A 8 11.55 45.15 35.92
CA LEU A 8 10.87 46.02 34.98
C LEU A 8 9.89 45.19 34.17
N PHE A 9 8.62 45.41 34.46
CA PHE A 9 7.46 45.01 33.62
C PHE A 9 7.40 45.96 32.41
N PHE A 10 7.41 45.44 31.20
CA PHE A 10 6.87 46.14 30.05
C PHE A 10 5.66 45.38 29.53
N LEU A 11 4.48 45.91 29.90
CA LEU A 11 3.23 45.70 29.19
C LEU A 11 3.28 46.54 27.90
N CYS A 12 3.16 45.91 26.76
CA CYS A 12 2.83 46.59 25.51
C CYS A 12 1.65 45.88 24.86
N SER A 13 0.47 46.41 25.17
CA SER A 13 -0.75 46.13 24.44
C SER A 13 -0.72 46.90 23.13
N ILE A 14 -0.75 46.18 22.01
CA ILE A 14 -1.10 46.82 20.72
C ILE A 14 -2.20 46.00 20.08
N LEU A 15 -3.41 46.55 20.14
CA LEU A 15 -4.57 46.22 19.35
C LEU A 15 -4.26 46.52 17.87
N GLY A 16 -4.04 45.51 17.07
CA GLY A 16 -3.98 45.61 15.62
C GLY A 16 -5.30 45.19 14.99
N ILE A 17 -6.15 46.18 14.69
CA ILE A 17 -7.39 45.99 13.92
C ILE A 17 -6.98 45.77 12.47
N HIS A 18 -7.12 44.53 11.95
CA HIS A 18 -7.01 44.29 10.52
C HIS A 18 -8.35 44.60 9.85
N GLN A 19 -8.35 45.70 9.08
CA GLN A 19 -9.43 46.02 8.14
C GLN A 19 -9.44 44.98 7.01
N VAL A 20 -10.60 44.34 6.86
CA VAL A 20 -10.90 43.51 5.67
C VAL A 20 -11.23 44.45 4.54
N GLN A 21 -10.38 44.58 3.54
CA GLN A 21 -10.68 45.23 2.28
C GLN A 21 -11.52 44.30 1.42
N THR A 22 -12.81 44.60 1.31
CA THR A 22 -13.69 44.05 0.30
C THR A 22 -13.34 44.66 -1.06
N ARG A 23 -12.85 43.85 -1.96
CA ARG A 23 -12.73 44.21 -3.37
C ARG A 23 -14.08 44.00 -4.05
N ASP A 24 -14.73 45.09 -4.41
CA ASP A 24 -15.85 45.11 -5.34
C ASP A 24 -15.32 44.67 -6.72
N THR A 25 -15.71 43.49 -7.17
CA THR A 25 -15.55 43.05 -8.54
C THR A 25 -16.82 43.39 -9.30
N THR A 26 -16.77 44.46 -10.05
CA THR A 26 -17.80 44.84 -11.04
C THR A 26 -17.82 43.76 -12.14
N THR A 27 -18.85 42.94 -12.12
CA THR A 27 -19.07 41.94 -13.16
C THR A 27 -19.78 42.64 -14.33
N THR A 28 -19.04 42.88 -15.40
CA THR A 28 -19.58 43.27 -16.70
C THR A 28 -20.28 42.05 -17.31
N SER A 29 -21.60 42.11 -17.36
CA SER A 29 -22.45 41.15 -18.03
C SER A 29 -22.24 41.28 -19.55
N THR A 30 -21.58 40.32 -20.16
CA THR A 30 -21.57 40.11 -21.62
C THR A 30 -22.63 39.08 -21.92
N GLU A 31 -23.74 39.54 -22.54
CA GLU A 31 -24.77 38.66 -23.06
C GLU A 31 -24.16 37.74 -24.13
N ALA A 32 -24.01 36.44 -23.78
CA ALA A 32 -23.67 35.42 -24.74
C ALA A 32 -24.97 34.87 -25.34
N SER A 33 -25.12 35.13 -26.66
CA SER A 33 -26.17 34.59 -27.52
C SER A 33 -26.20 33.03 -27.41
N VAL A 34 -27.29 32.52 -26.86
CA VAL A 34 -27.51 31.07 -26.77
C VAL A 34 -27.92 30.56 -28.12
N VAL A 35 -26.99 29.95 -28.85
CA VAL A 35 -27.28 29.14 -30.02
C VAL A 35 -27.87 27.82 -29.54
N ALA A 36 -29.16 27.61 -29.81
CA ALA A 36 -29.85 26.37 -29.50
C ALA A 36 -29.29 25.24 -30.38
N ILE A 37 -28.57 24.32 -29.73
CA ILE A 37 -28.15 23.03 -30.33
C ILE A 37 -29.32 22.07 -30.26
N PRO A 38 -29.76 21.47 -31.39
CA PRO A 38 -30.88 20.53 -31.33
C PRO A 38 -30.46 19.28 -30.55
N ALA A 39 -31.29 18.91 -29.56
CA ALA A 39 -31.12 17.71 -28.78
C ALA A 39 -31.22 16.47 -29.68
N VAL A 40 -30.08 15.87 -29.99
CA VAL A 40 -30.05 14.53 -30.57
C VAL A 40 -30.43 13.56 -29.44
N LYS A 41 -31.64 13.04 -29.51
CA LYS A 41 -32.07 11.89 -28.72
C LYS A 41 -31.34 10.64 -29.25
N GLU A 42 -30.14 10.41 -28.78
CA GLU A 42 -29.48 9.14 -28.95
C GLU A 42 -30.00 8.16 -27.93
N THR A 43 -31.01 7.41 -28.28
CA THR A 43 -31.47 6.25 -27.53
C THR A 43 -30.39 5.17 -27.70
N ALA A 44 -29.36 5.20 -26.87
CA ALA A 44 -28.46 4.08 -26.74
C ALA A 44 -29.25 2.88 -26.19
N GLN A 45 -29.73 2.05 -27.09
CA GLN A 45 -30.13 0.68 -26.72
C GLN A 45 -28.89 -0.03 -26.22
N VAL A 46 -28.75 -0.07 -24.89
CA VAL A 46 -27.83 -1.00 -24.21
C VAL A 46 -28.37 -2.39 -24.56
N GLN A 47 -27.84 -2.99 -25.62
CA GLN A 47 -27.98 -4.42 -25.85
C GLN A 47 -27.40 -5.13 -24.64
N ALA A 48 -28.26 -5.58 -23.74
CA ALA A 48 -27.89 -6.51 -22.69
C ALA A 48 -27.23 -7.70 -23.38
N ALA A 49 -25.90 -7.81 -23.24
CA ALA A 49 -25.18 -8.98 -23.69
C ALA A 49 -25.84 -10.17 -23.01
N SER A 50 -26.54 -10.97 -23.81
CA SER A 50 -27.15 -12.21 -23.34
C SER A 50 -26.02 -13.08 -22.80
N VAL A 51 -25.91 -13.15 -21.46
CA VAL A 51 -25.03 -14.10 -20.80
C VAL A 51 -25.58 -15.49 -21.16
N VAL A 52 -24.96 -16.13 -22.14
CA VAL A 52 -25.24 -17.51 -22.49
C VAL A 52 -24.81 -18.34 -21.24
N ILE A 53 -25.76 -18.59 -20.37
CA ILE A 53 -25.58 -19.53 -19.26
C ILE A 53 -25.51 -20.90 -19.88
N VAL A 54 -24.29 -21.37 -20.15
CA VAL A 54 -24.09 -22.75 -20.53
C VAL A 54 -24.42 -23.61 -19.30
N GLN A 55 -25.51 -24.33 -19.39
CA GLN A 55 -25.93 -25.29 -18.36
C GLN A 55 -24.95 -26.47 -18.37
N ALA A 56 -23.87 -26.34 -17.63
CA ALA A 56 -23.04 -27.51 -17.31
C ALA A 56 -23.89 -28.51 -16.54
N SER A 57 -23.91 -29.78 -16.98
CA SER A 57 -24.64 -30.84 -16.28
C SER A 57 -24.26 -30.85 -14.79
N PRO A 58 -25.22 -30.88 -13.87
CA PRO A 58 -24.99 -30.97 -12.42
C PRO A 58 -23.96 -32.03 -12.03
N ASP A 59 -23.94 -33.13 -12.73
CA ASP A 59 -23.04 -34.27 -12.47
C ASP A 59 -21.56 -33.89 -12.59
N VAL A 60 -21.22 -32.95 -13.50
CA VAL A 60 -19.84 -32.53 -13.67
C VAL A 60 -19.45 -31.47 -12.62
N LEU A 61 -20.41 -30.65 -12.19
CA LEU A 61 -20.19 -29.59 -11.22
C LEU A 61 -20.03 -30.11 -9.78
N THR A 62 -20.57 -31.28 -9.48
CA THR A 62 -20.53 -31.88 -8.13
C THR A 62 -19.28 -32.70 -7.86
N ILE A 63 -18.46 -32.95 -8.90
CA ILE A 63 -17.22 -33.72 -8.73
C ILE A 63 -16.22 -32.88 -7.92
N LYS A 64 -15.60 -33.49 -6.91
CA LYS A 64 -14.51 -32.91 -6.16
C LYS A 64 -13.21 -33.01 -6.94
N TYR A 65 -12.71 -31.88 -7.40
CA TYR A 65 -11.40 -31.77 -8.06
C TYR A 65 -10.32 -31.36 -7.04
N ARG A 66 -9.04 -31.50 -7.44
CA ARG A 66 -7.92 -30.94 -6.68
C ARG A 66 -7.32 -29.76 -7.45
N PHE A 67 -6.90 -28.73 -6.75
CA PHE A 67 -6.18 -27.63 -7.38
C PHE A 67 -4.85 -28.15 -7.95
N GLY A 68 -4.55 -27.82 -9.22
CA GLY A 68 -3.41 -28.35 -9.95
C GLY A 68 -3.62 -29.74 -10.57
N GLU A 69 -4.78 -30.36 -10.37
CA GLU A 69 -5.07 -31.66 -11.00
C GLU A 69 -5.04 -31.56 -12.52
N LYS A 70 -4.27 -32.48 -13.16
CA LYS A 70 -4.24 -32.65 -14.61
C LYS A 70 -4.91 -33.97 -14.97
N SER A 71 -6.10 -33.92 -15.59
CA SER A 71 -6.85 -35.13 -15.89
C SER A 71 -7.91 -34.93 -16.99
N LYS A 72 -8.35 -36.06 -17.57
CA LYS A 72 -9.48 -36.06 -18.53
C LYS A 72 -10.79 -35.56 -17.92
N ARG A 73 -11.00 -35.78 -16.61
CA ARG A 73 -12.21 -35.30 -15.92
C ARG A 73 -12.20 -33.78 -15.77
N VAL A 74 -11.03 -33.15 -15.54
CA VAL A 74 -10.88 -31.69 -15.54
C VAL A 74 -11.13 -31.13 -16.94
N LEU A 75 -10.62 -31.78 -17.99
CA LEU A 75 -10.89 -31.38 -19.36
C LEU A 75 -12.40 -31.45 -19.68
N LYS A 76 -13.10 -32.47 -19.18
CA LYS A 76 -14.56 -32.59 -19.33
C LYS A 76 -15.28 -31.42 -18.62
N LEU A 77 -14.84 -31.07 -17.41
CA LEU A 77 -15.35 -29.89 -16.70
C LEU A 77 -15.11 -28.62 -17.50
N GLN A 78 -13.88 -28.39 -17.98
CA GLN A 78 -13.53 -27.19 -18.74
C GLN A 78 -14.37 -27.04 -20.02
N LYS A 79 -14.63 -28.16 -20.72
CA LYS A 79 -15.55 -28.19 -21.87
C LYS A 79 -16.98 -27.85 -21.48
N ALA A 80 -17.46 -28.34 -20.34
CA ALA A 80 -18.79 -28.06 -19.84
C ALA A 80 -18.97 -26.61 -19.36
N LEU A 81 -17.92 -25.98 -18.87
CA LEU A 81 -17.89 -24.57 -18.46
C LEU A 81 -17.79 -23.59 -19.66
N SER A 82 -17.50 -24.11 -20.83
CA SER A 82 -17.43 -23.56 -22.19
C SER A 82 -16.81 -22.20 -22.40
N ASN A 83 -17.24 -21.09 -21.90
CA ASN A 83 -16.77 -19.79 -22.35
C ASN A 83 -15.63 -19.21 -21.47
N GLY A 84 -14.45 -19.00 -22.08
CA GLY A 84 -13.30 -18.31 -21.48
C GLY A 84 -12.39 -19.19 -20.62
N VAL A 85 -12.65 -20.49 -20.52
CA VAL A 85 -11.78 -21.43 -19.80
C VAL A 85 -10.87 -22.14 -20.78
N TYR A 86 -9.56 -22.06 -20.52
CA TYR A 86 -8.56 -22.77 -21.32
C TYR A 86 -8.71 -24.29 -21.08
N GLN A 87 -8.85 -25.06 -22.18
CA GLN A 87 -9.13 -26.50 -22.12
C GLN A 87 -7.83 -27.31 -22.17
N ASP A 88 -7.02 -27.18 -21.11
CA ASP A 88 -5.71 -27.84 -20.96
C ASP A 88 -5.75 -29.07 -20.06
N GLY A 89 -6.90 -29.38 -19.51
CA GLY A 89 -7.09 -30.47 -18.57
C GLY A 89 -6.48 -30.20 -17.18
N ILE A 90 -6.07 -28.96 -16.88
CA ILE A 90 -5.46 -28.56 -15.58
C ILE A 90 -6.46 -27.72 -14.78
N TYR A 91 -6.75 -28.12 -13.56
CA TYR A 91 -7.62 -27.36 -12.67
C TYR A 91 -6.86 -26.20 -12.01
N GLY A 92 -6.70 -25.10 -12.74
CA GLY A 92 -6.05 -23.87 -12.29
C GLY A 92 -7.04 -22.81 -11.81
N MET A 93 -6.53 -21.61 -11.54
CA MET A 93 -7.33 -20.47 -11.05
C MET A 93 -8.48 -20.08 -11.99
N ARG A 94 -8.26 -20.11 -13.31
CA ARG A 94 -9.31 -19.80 -14.29
C ARG A 94 -10.42 -20.84 -14.24
N THR A 95 -10.08 -22.13 -14.20
CA THR A 95 -11.02 -23.23 -14.06
C THR A 95 -11.77 -23.13 -12.74
N TYR A 96 -11.09 -22.84 -11.65
CA TYR A 96 -11.70 -22.62 -10.33
C TYR A 96 -12.73 -21.48 -10.37
N GLY A 97 -12.37 -20.33 -10.95
CA GLY A 97 -13.27 -19.18 -11.04
C GLY A 97 -14.54 -19.49 -11.83
N ALA A 98 -14.41 -20.12 -13.00
CA ALA A 98 -15.54 -20.53 -13.82
C ALA A 98 -16.39 -21.60 -13.16
N HIS A 99 -15.77 -22.62 -12.53
CA HIS A 99 -16.46 -23.67 -11.77
C HIS A 99 -17.25 -23.08 -10.60
N ARG A 100 -16.66 -22.15 -9.84
CA ARG A 100 -17.35 -21.45 -8.74
C ARG A 100 -18.58 -20.68 -9.23
N THR A 101 -18.48 -20.01 -10.36
CA THR A 101 -19.60 -19.28 -10.97
C THR A 101 -20.71 -20.24 -11.37
N ALA A 102 -20.37 -21.34 -12.04
CA ALA A 102 -21.33 -22.35 -12.48
C ALA A 102 -22.01 -23.06 -11.30
N VAL A 103 -21.25 -23.44 -10.26
CA VAL A 103 -21.77 -24.04 -9.02
C VAL A 103 -22.76 -23.11 -8.32
N LYS A 104 -22.45 -21.80 -8.24
CA LYS A 104 -23.38 -20.80 -7.68
C LYS A 104 -24.64 -20.69 -8.53
N ALA A 105 -24.52 -20.60 -9.84
CA ALA A 105 -25.66 -20.48 -10.75
C ALA A 105 -26.57 -21.71 -10.70
N ALA A 106 -25.98 -22.89 -10.53
CA ALA A 106 -26.72 -24.17 -10.41
C ALA A 106 -27.27 -24.43 -9.00
N GLY A 107 -27.07 -23.54 -8.02
CA GLY A 107 -27.49 -23.76 -6.64
C GLY A 107 -26.77 -24.91 -5.91
N VAL A 108 -25.63 -25.35 -6.44
CA VAL A 108 -24.82 -26.41 -5.84
C VAL A 108 -23.97 -25.85 -4.69
N SER A 109 -23.73 -26.65 -3.65
CA SER A 109 -22.90 -26.24 -2.52
C SER A 109 -21.47 -25.91 -2.95
N LEU A 110 -20.93 -24.81 -2.44
CA LEU A 110 -19.53 -24.43 -2.67
C LEU A 110 -18.51 -25.40 -2.06
N SER A 111 -18.95 -26.33 -1.20
CA SER A 111 -18.10 -27.36 -0.59
C SER A 111 -17.52 -28.37 -1.60
N VAL A 112 -18.05 -28.39 -2.82
CA VAL A 112 -17.50 -29.22 -3.91
C VAL A 112 -16.21 -28.64 -4.49
N LEU A 113 -15.98 -27.34 -4.31
CA LEU A 113 -14.79 -26.68 -4.82
C LEU A 113 -13.55 -27.10 -4.00
N PRO A 114 -12.40 -27.28 -4.65
CA PRO A 114 -11.17 -27.54 -3.93
C PRO A 114 -10.77 -26.33 -3.07
N ALA A 115 -10.08 -26.57 -1.97
CA ALA A 115 -9.40 -25.53 -1.25
C ALA A 115 -8.36 -24.85 -2.18
N LEU A 116 -8.34 -23.53 -2.18
CA LEU A 116 -7.31 -22.80 -2.89
C LEU A 116 -5.95 -23.07 -2.23
N PRO A 117 -4.87 -23.18 -3.01
CA PRO A 117 -3.54 -23.32 -2.44
C PRO A 117 -3.24 -22.08 -1.59
N VAL A 118 -2.87 -22.30 -0.35
CA VAL A 118 -2.36 -21.23 0.51
C VAL A 118 -0.98 -20.87 -0.02
N VAL A 119 -0.90 -19.72 -0.71
CA VAL A 119 0.38 -19.16 -1.11
C VAL A 119 0.98 -18.46 0.09
N SER A 120 2.18 -18.85 0.52
CA SER A 120 2.87 -18.15 1.60
C SER A 120 3.06 -16.67 1.24
N VAL A 121 3.04 -15.79 2.25
CA VAL A 121 3.34 -14.36 2.06
C VAL A 121 4.69 -14.19 1.36
N ALA A 122 5.68 -14.97 1.74
CA ALA A 122 6.99 -14.97 1.11
C ALA A 122 6.91 -15.20 -0.40
N LYS A 123 6.20 -16.24 -0.84
CA LYS A 123 6.02 -16.54 -2.27
C LYS A 123 5.19 -15.48 -2.99
N GLN A 124 4.14 -14.99 -2.35
CA GLN A 124 3.28 -13.93 -2.93
C GLN A 124 4.06 -12.65 -3.22
N TYR A 125 4.99 -12.29 -2.34
CA TYR A 125 5.78 -11.06 -2.43
C TYR A 125 7.21 -11.29 -2.94
N GLY A 126 7.57 -12.50 -3.34
CA GLY A 126 8.90 -12.82 -3.87
C GLY A 126 10.04 -12.60 -2.87
N ILE A 127 9.75 -12.73 -1.57
CA ILE A 127 10.76 -12.63 -0.51
C ILE A 127 11.21 -14.02 -0.06
N PRO A 128 12.40 -14.16 0.53
CA PRO A 128 12.86 -15.45 1.05
C PRO A 128 11.93 -16.01 2.14
N GLU A 129 11.69 -17.31 2.12
CA GLU A 129 10.90 -17.99 3.15
C GLU A 129 11.68 -18.14 4.48
N SER A 130 13.02 -18.11 4.42
CA SER A 130 13.86 -18.25 5.61
C SER A 130 13.64 -17.10 6.61
N LYS A 131 13.37 -17.51 7.86
CA LYS A 131 13.25 -16.57 8.99
C LYS A 131 14.58 -15.90 9.36
N GLU A 132 15.70 -16.47 8.96
CA GLU A 132 17.05 -15.93 9.19
C GLU A 132 17.29 -14.62 8.42
N LEU A 133 16.57 -14.44 7.32
CA LEU A 133 16.57 -13.21 6.52
C LEU A 133 15.47 -12.22 6.93
N ARG A 134 15.02 -12.29 8.18
CA ARG A 134 14.00 -11.42 8.75
C ARG A 134 14.43 -10.92 10.12
N CYS A 135 13.64 -10.01 10.69
CA CYS A 135 13.85 -9.45 12.03
C CYS A 135 12.70 -9.87 12.97
N PRO A 136 12.60 -11.16 13.36
CA PRO A 136 11.44 -11.68 14.09
C PRO A 136 11.21 -10.98 15.43
N GLN A 137 12.26 -10.45 16.06
CA GLN A 137 12.18 -9.69 17.30
C GLN A 137 11.37 -8.39 17.18
N PHE A 138 11.16 -7.89 15.95
CA PHE A 138 10.38 -6.68 15.69
C PHE A 138 9.00 -6.93 15.06
N GLU A 139 8.67 -8.18 14.71
CA GLU A 139 7.42 -8.49 14.00
C GLU A 139 6.16 -8.11 14.78
N SER A 140 6.18 -8.23 16.12
CA SER A 140 5.05 -7.77 16.96
C SER A 140 4.87 -6.25 16.90
N LYS A 141 5.96 -5.49 16.91
CA LYS A 141 5.96 -4.02 16.79
C LYS A 141 5.56 -3.57 15.39
N ILE A 142 6.04 -4.25 14.36
CA ILE A 142 5.66 -4.01 12.96
C ILE A 142 4.15 -4.19 12.78
N ARG A 143 3.58 -5.28 13.32
CA ARG A 143 2.13 -5.52 13.32
C ARG A 143 1.36 -4.46 14.09
N ALA A 144 1.82 -4.10 15.29
CA ALA A 144 1.19 -3.07 16.10
C ALA A 144 1.19 -1.69 15.42
N ALA A 145 2.19 -1.40 14.59
CA ALA A 145 2.25 -0.20 13.76
C ALA A 145 1.34 -0.26 12.52
N GLY A 146 0.66 -1.39 12.27
CA GLY A 146 -0.20 -1.59 11.10
C GLY A 146 0.56 -1.74 9.77
N LEU A 147 1.81 -2.18 9.82
CA LEU A 147 2.63 -2.46 8.65
C LEU A 147 2.42 -3.92 8.19
N GLU A 148 1.64 -4.08 7.15
CA GLU A 148 1.28 -5.40 6.60
C GLU A 148 1.71 -5.52 5.12
N PRO A 149 2.14 -6.72 4.67
CA PRO A 149 2.32 -7.95 5.47
C PRO A 149 3.56 -7.86 6.39
N VAL A 150 3.43 -8.34 7.62
CA VAL A 150 4.50 -8.26 8.64
C VAL A 150 5.80 -8.90 8.17
N GLU A 151 5.72 -10.06 7.53
CA GLU A 151 6.90 -10.79 7.03
C GLU A 151 7.69 -9.99 5.99
N VAL A 152 6.98 -9.21 5.18
CA VAL A 152 7.62 -8.34 4.17
C VAL A 152 8.38 -7.22 4.85
N PHE A 153 7.78 -6.53 5.81
CA PHE A 153 8.46 -5.47 6.56
C PHE A 153 9.60 -5.99 7.44
N SER A 154 9.45 -7.19 7.99
CA SER A 154 10.51 -7.90 8.71
C SER A 154 11.71 -8.20 7.79
N TYR A 155 11.46 -8.61 6.55
CA TYR A 155 12.49 -8.79 5.52
C TYR A 155 13.11 -7.46 5.07
N ILE A 156 12.31 -6.41 4.89
CA ILE A 156 12.81 -5.05 4.59
C ILE A 156 13.77 -4.61 5.69
N ALA A 157 13.39 -4.72 6.96
CA ALA A 157 14.22 -4.36 8.10
C ALA A 157 15.57 -5.11 8.08
N TYR A 158 15.55 -6.40 7.77
CA TYR A 158 16.78 -7.18 7.62
C TYR A 158 17.66 -6.66 6.47
N ARG A 159 17.07 -6.41 5.32
CA ARG A 159 17.79 -5.92 4.14
C ARG A 159 18.41 -4.55 4.38
N GLU A 160 17.63 -3.63 4.90
CA GLU A 160 17.98 -2.22 5.02
C GLU A 160 18.94 -1.95 6.18
N SER A 161 18.73 -2.59 7.34
CA SER A 161 19.47 -2.27 8.56
C SER A 161 20.17 -3.45 9.23
N ARG A 162 19.98 -4.69 8.73
CA ARG A 162 20.36 -5.90 9.45
C ARG A 162 19.77 -5.95 10.86
N CYS A 163 18.49 -5.56 10.97
CA CYS A 163 17.75 -5.47 12.23
C CYS A 163 18.35 -4.48 13.27
N LYS A 164 19.08 -3.49 12.83
CA LYS A 164 19.67 -2.46 13.72
C LYS A 164 18.77 -1.22 13.74
N VAL A 165 18.18 -0.93 14.89
CA VAL A 165 17.30 0.24 15.07
C VAL A 165 18.07 1.55 14.87
N GLY A 166 19.33 1.63 15.30
CA GLY A 166 20.21 2.79 15.13
C GLY A 166 21.03 2.76 13.83
N ALA A 167 20.60 2.00 12.80
CA ALA A 167 21.32 1.97 11.52
C ALA A 167 21.24 3.34 10.81
N ILE A 168 22.35 3.72 10.20
CA ILE A 168 22.48 4.98 9.48
C ILE A 168 23.51 4.83 8.37
N ASN A 169 23.34 5.56 7.28
CA ASN A 169 24.35 5.66 6.23
C ASN A 169 25.56 6.48 6.72
N ALA A 170 26.40 5.89 7.54
CA ALA A 170 27.59 6.52 8.09
C ALA A 170 28.69 5.51 8.34
N ILE A 171 29.92 5.98 8.24
CA ILE A 171 31.11 5.22 8.66
C ILE A 171 31.87 6.00 9.73
N TRP A 172 32.51 5.28 10.64
CA TRP A 172 33.45 5.87 11.58
C TRP A 172 34.81 6.04 10.88
N LYS A 173 35.30 7.27 10.84
CA LYS A 173 36.63 7.60 10.31
C LYS A 173 37.33 8.54 11.31
N ASN A 174 38.48 8.11 11.80
CA ASN A 174 39.29 8.89 12.76
C ASN A 174 38.49 9.37 14.00
N GLY A 175 37.66 8.49 14.58
CA GLY A 175 36.86 8.81 15.76
C GLY A 175 35.66 9.73 15.52
N LYS A 176 35.34 10.04 14.25
CA LYS A 176 34.18 10.84 13.88
C LYS A 176 33.23 10.08 12.97
N ILE A 177 31.94 10.38 13.10
CA ILE A 177 30.95 9.89 12.14
C ILE A 177 31.11 10.65 10.84
N VAL A 178 31.34 9.92 9.75
CA VAL A 178 31.35 10.44 8.39
C VAL A 178 30.15 9.89 7.67
N TRP A 179 29.23 10.75 7.30
CA TRP A 179 28.03 10.39 6.57
C TRP A 179 28.38 9.92 5.16
N THR A 180 27.92 8.75 4.79
CA THR A 180 27.96 8.25 3.41
C THR A 180 26.64 8.63 2.76
N LEU A 181 26.59 9.86 2.25
CA LEU A 181 25.39 10.38 1.61
C LEU A 181 25.08 9.60 0.32
N ASN A 182 23.81 9.48 0.01
CA ASN A 182 23.34 9.07 -1.30
C ASN A 182 23.82 10.09 -2.37
N LYS A 183 23.72 9.73 -3.65
CA LYS A 183 24.19 10.60 -4.76
C LYS A 183 23.50 11.97 -4.78
N ASP A 184 22.28 12.05 -4.27
CA ASP A 184 21.46 13.27 -4.15
C ASP A 184 21.68 14.02 -2.84
N GLY A 185 22.66 13.61 -2.03
CA GLY A 185 22.97 14.21 -0.74
C GLY A 185 22.04 13.78 0.40
N SER A 186 21.06 12.91 0.13
CA SER A 186 20.20 12.34 1.16
C SER A 186 20.90 11.22 1.94
N TYR A 187 20.31 10.81 3.06
CA TYR A 187 20.77 9.67 3.85
C TYR A 187 19.57 8.94 4.46
N ASP A 188 19.79 7.71 4.89
CA ASP A 188 18.75 6.83 5.39
C ASP A 188 19.00 6.48 6.85
N SER A 189 17.95 6.36 7.67
CA SER A 189 18.06 6.22 9.12
C SER A 189 17.07 5.22 9.71
N GLY A 190 17.52 4.52 10.74
CA GLY A 190 16.72 3.62 11.57
C GLY A 190 16.46 2.26 10.96
N LEU A 191 15.55 1.50 11.60
CA LEU A 191 15.29 0.10 11.25
C LEU A 191 14.91 -0.11 9.78
N LEU A 192 14.01 0.73 9.26
CA LEU A 192 13.50 0.65 7.88
C LEU A 192 14.20 1.64 6.94
N GLN A 193 15.32 2.23 7.35
CA GLN A 193 16.13 3.15 6.57
C GLN A 193 15.29 4.24 5.89
N ILE A 194 14.60 5.03 6.71
CA ILE A 194 13.79 6.15 6.23
C ILE A 194 14.71 7.25 5.70
N ASN A 195 14.47 7.64 4.44
CA ASN A 195 15.29 8.64 3.77
C ASN A 195 15.06 10.06 4.32
N SER A 196 16.12 10.87 4.39
CA SER A 196 16.10 12.23 4.90
C SER A 196 15.21 13.20 4.12
N SER A 197 14.79 12.84 2.91
CA SER A 197 13.78 13.61 2.16
C SER A 197 12.42 13.64 2.86
N TRP A 198 12.14 12.67 3.75
CA TRP A 198 10.90 12.59 4.53
C TRP A 198 10.89 13.45 5.80
N LYS A 199 11.84 14.40 5.97
CA LYS A 199 11.99 15.24 7.18
C LYS A 199 10.71 15.91 7.66
N THR A 200 9.82 16.32 6.74
CA THR A 200 8.53 16.92 7.12
C THR A 200 7.58 15.88 7.70
N ALA A 201 7.49 14.70 7.10
CA ALA A 201 6.69 13.60 7.63
C ALA A 201 7.21 13.13 8.99
N VAL A 202 8.55 13.03 9.16
CA VAL A 202 9.19 12.69 10.44
C VAL A 202 8.78 13.68 11.53
N ALA A 203 8.90 14.99 11.25
CA ALA A 203 8.50 16.03 12.20
C ALA A 203 7.03 15.90 12.62
N THR A 204 6.13 15.76 11.63
CA THR A 204 4.70 15.65 11.89
C THR A 204 4.31 14.38 12.65
N VAL A 205 4.86 13.23 12.24
CA VAL A 205 4.46 11.92 12.77
C VAL A 205 5.07 11.64 14.15
N CYS A 206 6.30 12.12 14.37
CA CYS A 206 7.05 11.86 15.60
C CYS A 206 7.05 13.02 16.59
N GLY A 207 6.47 14.17 16.23
CA GLY A 207 6.47 15.36 17.07
C GLY A 207 7.87 15.96 17.27
N ALA A 208 8.76 15.82 16.28
CA ALA A 208 10.14 16.30 16.33
C ALA A 208 10.31 17.61 15.58
N GLU A 209 11.43 18.30 15.80
CA GLU A 209 11.81 19.43 14.97
C GLU A 209 12.08 18.99 13.52
N ARG A 210 11.74 19.86 12.56
CA ARG A 210 11.95 19.56 11.16
C ARG A 210 13.44 19.48 10.84
N GLY A 211 13.89 18.28 10.49
CA GLY A 211 15.30 17.98 10.21
C GLY A 211 16.00 17.20 11.33
N ASP A 212 15.39 17.08 12.48
CA ASP A 212 15.86 16.11 13.49
C ASP A 212 15.46 14.70 13.04
N LEU A 213 16.39 14.00 12.42
CA LEU A 213 16.22 12.63 11.96
C LEU A 213 16.78 11.60 12.94
N GLN A 214 17.38 12.03 14.05
CA GLN A 214 17.85 11.12 15.12
C GLN A 214 16.65 10.43 15.81
N VAL A 215 15.48 11.07 15.80
CA VAL A 215 14.24 10.47 16.29
C VAL A 215 13.88 9.17 15.59
N LEU A 216 14.38 8.94 14.36
CA LEU A 216 14.19 7.70 13.61
C LEU A 216 14.97 6.51 14.22
N PHE A 217 15.87 6.73 15.16
CA PHE A 217 16.49 5.66 15.95
C PHE A 217 15.55 5.14 17.04
N ASN A 218 14.47 5.85 17.32
CA ASN A 218 13.37 5.30 18.09
C ASN A 218 12.55 4.38 17.20
N LEU A 219 12.40 3.13 17.61
CA LEU A 219 11.70 2.11 16.83
C LEU A 219 10.26 2.49 16.48
N ASP A 220 9.52 3.00 17.49
CA ASP A 220 8.10 3.32 17.31
C ASP A 220 7.93 4.52 16.35
N CYS A 221 8.81 5.51 16.39
CA CYS A 221 8.84 6.62 15.44
C CYS A 221 9.15 6.10 14.03
N ASN A 222 10.19 5.28 13.86
CA ASN A 222 10.58 4.72 12.56
C ASN A 222 9.45 3.95 11.89
N LEU A 223 8.76 3.08 12.67
CA LEU A 223 7.62 2.31 12.18
C LEU A 223 6.41 3.19 11.83
N LYS A 224 6.10 4.22 12.65
CA LYS A 224 5.02 5.17 12.37
C LYS A 224 5.27 5.95 11.08
N VAL A 225 6.50 6.42 10.85
CA VAL A 225 6.86 7.12 9.61
C VAL A 225 6.77 6.18 8.41
N ALA A 226 7.23 4.93 8.54
CA ALA A 226 7.06 3.93 7.49
C ALA A 226 5.59 3.69 7.16
N LYS A 227 4.72 3.62 8.17
CA LYS A 227 3.27 3.50 7.96
C LYS A 227 2.71 4.72 7.25
N TYR A 228 3.12 5.92 7.65
CA TYR A 228 2.73 7.14 6.95
C TYR A 228 3.12 7.11 5.46
N ILE A 229 4.36 6.69 5.15
CA ILE A 229 4.83 6.54 3.76
C ILE A 229 3.96 5.54 2.99
N MET A 230 3.67 4.39 3.60
CA MET A 230 2.80 3.38 3.00
C MET A 230 1.40 3.90 2.66
N ASP A 231 0.82 4.71 3.54
CA ASP A 231 -0.55 5.20 3.39
C ASP A 231 -0.65 6.38 2.40
N ASN A 232 0.37 7.21 2.34
CA ASN A 232 0.33 8.49 1.64
C ASN A 232 1.12 8.52 0.32
N THR A 233 1.71 7.40 -0.10
CA THR A 233 2.41 7.33 -1.38
C THR A 233 1.85 6.26 -2.30
N GLN A 234 1.90 6.51 -3.60
CA GLN A 234 1.52 5.51 -4.60
C GLN A 234 2.53 4.35 -4.65
N GLY A 235 3.78 4.61 -4.28
CA GLY A 235 4.86 3.61 -4.31
C GLY A 235 4.70 2.49 -3.30
N LYS A 236 4.00 2.74 -2.20
CA LYS A 236 3.80 1.75 -1.12
C LYS A 236 5.10 0.99 -0.82
N LEU A 237 5.08 -0.35 -0.93
CA LEU A 237 6.27 -1.19 -0.74
C LEU A 237 7.41 -0.88 -1.73
N GLY A 238 7.11 -0.30 -2.88
CA GLY A 238 8.10 0.14 -3.87
C GLY A 238 9.07 1.20 -3.34
N ASN A 239 8.70 1.94 -2.27
CA ASN A 239 9.62 2.88 -1.63
C ASN A 239 10.89 2.19 -1.08
N TRP A 240 10.80 0.91 -0.74
CA TRP A 240 11.95 0.10 -0.29
C TRP A 240 12.55 -0.79 -1.39
N ARG A 241 12.12 -0.64 -2.64
CA ARG A 241 12.61 -1.41 -3.80
C ARG A 241 12.70 -2.92 -3.51
N VAL A 242 11.72 -3.46 -2.78
CA VAL A 242 11.72 -4.87 -2.37
C VAL A 242 11.62 -5.79 -3.58
N PHE A 243 10.89 -5.34 -4.57
CA PHE A 243 10.62 -6.08 -5.80
C PHE A 243 11.44 -5.44 -6.93
N ARG A 244 12.61 -6.01 -7.24
CA ARG A 244 13.24 -5.80 -8.54
C ARG A 244 12.62 -6.82 -9.49
N THR A 245 11.70 -6.34 -10.32
CA THR A 245 11.31 -7.06 -11.54
C THR A 245 12.49 -7.17 -12.48
#